data_dabcecda34695e7981b2cc345c50b3d6
#
_entry.id   dabcecda34695e7981b2cc345c50b3d6
#
_cell.length_a   1.000
_cell.length_b   1.000
_cell.length_c   1.000
_cell.angle_alpha   90.00
_cell.angle_beta   90.00
_cell.angle_gamma   90.00
#
_symmetry.space_group_name_H-M   'P 1'
#
loop_
_entity.id
_entity.type
_entity.pdbx_description
1 polymer ?
#
loop_
_entity_poly.entity_id
_entity_poly.type
_entity_poly.pdbx_seq_one_letter_code
_entity_poly.pdbx_strand_id
1 'polypeptide(L)'
;MEFEYWWLLGFPLFFGLGWLAARVDIRHLLKDSRALPSSYFRGLNFLLNEQPDKAIEAFIEVVKVDPETVELHFALGSLFRRRGEYDRAIRMHQHLLERADLGPEQRAVALFELGQDYLKAGILDRAEDVFKKLEEGGAQSGEARRFLLDIFQQEKDWDKARAMAQRLEKDSGESRARELSHFLCEQAASEAMNSRPEEARGHLEAALEANRKSVRASMQLGDLEKAAGRIDRAIEHWKRVESQNPAFLALVAQRLLEAHRGAGRLEEGLTLLRGYLERYPSLDLLDAVFQSTLESQGPEAAYKLVRDELRRNPTLLGLDRLLEAQIVGTANPDRRRDLELVRNLVHSHTRRLARYRCENCGFKARQFHWLCPACGGWETYPPRRSEEFDLAP
;
A
#
# COMPACT_ATOMS: atom_id res chain seq x y z
N MET A 1 61.72 64.28 37.61
CA MET A 1 60.38 63.88 37.07
C MET A 1 59.64 63.22 38.23
N GLU A 2 58.82 63.99 38.87
CA GLU A 2 57.96 63.43 39.95
C GLU A 2 56.86 62.64 39.34
N PHE A 3 56.80 61.35 39.67
CA PHE A 3 55.75 60.45 39.20
C PHE A 3 54.49 60.75 40.03
N GLU A 4 53.52 61.40 39.41
CA GLU A 4 52.24 61.71 40.07
C GLU A 4 51.40 60.45 40.24
N TYR A 5 51.37 59.89 41.48
CA TYR A 5 50.77 58.64 41.83
C TYR A 5 49.21 58.63 41.64
N TRP A 6 48.59 59.79 41.37
CA TRP A 6 47.19 59.88 41.13
C TRP A 6 46.72 59.15 39.84
N TRP A 7 47.65 58.93 38.86
CA TRP A 7 47.34 58.10 37.70
C TRP A 7 47.08 56.66 38.05
N LEU A 8 47.53 56.11 39.16
CA LEU A 8 47.25 54.77 39.65
C LEU A 8 45.81 54.57 40.06
N LEU A 9 45.03 55.63 40.40
CA LEU A 9 43.65 55.62 40.70
C LEU A 9 42.76 55.37 39.41
N GLY A 10 43.35 55.66 38.24
CA GLY A 10 42.63 55.35 36.98
C GLY A 10 42.47 53.85 36.69
N PHE A 11 43.45 53.00 37.14
CA PHE A 11 43.38 51.57 36.90
C PHE A 11 42.16 50.90 37.54
N PRO A 12 41.78 51.08 38.81
CA PRO A 12 40.60 50.49 39.37
C PRO A 12 39.31 51.05 38.74
N LEU A 13 39.32 52.32 38.31
CA LEU A 13 38.17 52.92 37.62
C LEU A 13 37.95 52.29 36.23
N PHE A 14 39.02 52.17 35.42
CA PHE A 14 38.94 51.52 34.09
C PHE A 14 38.61 50.02 34.21
N PHE A 15 39.20 49.37 35.24
CA PHE A 15 38.87 47.97 35.51
C PHE A 15 37.37 47.80 35.91
N GLY A 16 36.88 48.69 36.77
CA GLY A 16 35.47 48.70 37.17
C GLY A 16 34.50 48.95 36.02
N LEU A 17 34.86 49.93 35.14
CA LEU A 17 34.07 50.21 33.94
C LEU A 17 34.11 49.06 32.91
N GLY A 18 35.30 48.49 32.71
CA GLY A 18 35.44 47.31 31.83
C GLY A 18 34.68 46.08 32.35
N TRP A 19 34.75 45.86 33.69
CA TRP A 19 33.99 44.78 34.31
C TRP A 19 32.48 45.01 34.22
N LEU A 20 32.00 46.26 34.39
CA LEU A 20 30.60 46.63 34.25
C LEU A 20 30.12 46.47 32.80
N ALA A 21 30.92 46.92 31.83
CA ALA A 21 30.66 46.77 30.41
C ALA A 21 30.55 45.27 30.01
N ALA A 22 31.55 44.47 30.43
CA ALA A 22 31.56 43.03 30.20
C ALA A 22 30.32 42.33 30.83
N ARG A 23 29.91 42.79 32.02
CA ARG A 23 28.74 42.20 32.72
C ARG A 23 27.40 42.59 32.07
N VAL A 24 27.35 43.77 31.46
CA VAL A 24 26.17 44.21 30.68
C VAL A 24 26.11 43.47 29.36
N ASP A 25 27.27 43.30 28.69
CA ASP A 25 27.37 42.60 27.41
C ASP A 25 27.04 41.10 27.55
N ILE A 26 27.57 40.43 28.60
CA ILE A 26 27.24 39.06 28.94
C ILE A 26 25.74 38.90 29.28
N ARG A 27 25.13 39.88 29.97
CA ARG A 27 23.69 39.85 30.24
C ARG A 27 22.84 40.07 28.99
N HIS A 28 23.31 40.87 28.02
CA HIS A 28 22.68 41.00 26.71
C HIS A 28 22.86 39.73 25.89
N LEU A 29 24.06 39.16 25.83
CA LEU A 29 24.35 37.89 25.16
C LEU A 29 23.56 36.70 25.74
N LEU A 30 23.37 36.67 27.08
CA LEU A 30 22.55 35.67 27.74
C LEU A 30 21.00 35.91 27.58
N LYS A 31 20.59 37.15 27.32
CA LYS A 31 19.21 37.45 26.94
C LYS A 31 18.94 37.15 25.47
N ASP A 32 19.94 37.32 24.61
CA ASP A 32 19.87 36.96 23.18
C ASP A 32 20.16 35.49 22.92
N SER A 33 20.70 34.71 23.87
CA SER A 33 20.64 33.27 23.83
C SER A 33 19.16 32.90 24.00
N ARG A 34 18.47 32.74 22.89
CA ARG A 34 17.07 32.32 22.78
C ARG A 34 16.87 31.04 23.60
N ALA A 35 16.66 31.17 24.90
CA ALA A 35 16.11 30.06 25.70
C ALA A 35 14.74 29.77 25.14
N LEU A 36 14.63 28.66 24.39
CA LEU A 36 13.35 28.20 23.88
C LEU A 36 12.29 28.28 24.99
N PRO A 37 11.13 28.88 24.72
CA PRO A 37 10.09 29.05 25.73
C PRO A 37 9.77 27.72 26.41
N SER A 38 9.48 27.73 27.70
CA SER A 38 9.09 26.52 28.44
C SER A 38 7.91 25.78 27.80
N SER A 39 7.05 26.51 27.08
CA SER A 39 5.95 26.00 26.27
C SER A 39 6.43 25.10 25.12
N TYR A 40 7.65 25.32 24.57
CA TYR A 40 8.23 24.45 23.56
C TYR A 40 8.51 23.04 24.11
N PHE A 41 9.19 22.98 25.26
CA PHE A 41 9.48 21.68 25.92
C PHE A 41 8.20 20.99 26.40
N ARG A 42 7.20 21.76 26.79
CA ARG A 42 5.86 21.24 27.15
C ARG A 42 5.17 20.65 25.92
N GLY A 43 5.25 21.32 24.76
CA GLY A 43 4.74 20.81 23.50
C GLY A 43 5.41 19.50 23.07
N LEU A 44 6.73 19.41 23.15
CA LEU A 44 7.48 18.17 22.88
C LEU A 44 7.07 17.04 23.83
N ASN A 45 6.89 17.34 25.11
CA ASN A 45 6.47 16.34 26.10
C ASN A 45 5.06 15.81 25.79
N PHE A 46 4.14 16.67 25.38
CA PHE A 46 2.82 16.23 24.92
C PHE A 46 2.88 15.35 23.66
N LEU A 47 3.79 15.66 22.74
CA LEU A 47 4.05 14.84 21.55
C LEU A 47 4.54 13.43 21.91
N LEU A 48 5.52 13.34 22.81
CA LEU A 48 6.07 12.07 23.28
C LEU A 48 5.03 11.23 24.06
N ASN A 49 4.07 11.88 24.70
CA ASN A 49 2.96 11.21 25.40
C ASN A 49 1.71 11.00 24.52
N GLU A 50 1.85 11.05 23.19
CA GLU A 50 0.77 10.84 22.22
C GLU A 50 -0.47 11.73 22.45
N GLN A 51 -0.25 12.98 22.89
CA GLN A 51 -1.30 13.98 23.13
C GLN A 51 -1.18 15.13 22.10
N PRO A 52 -1.51 14.90 20.82
CA PRO A 52 -1.28 15.86 19.75
C PRO A 52 -2.04 17.17 19.91
N ASP A 53 -3.24 17.14 20.51
CA ASP A 53 -4.06 18.33 20.73
C ASP A 53 -3.40 19.33 21.66
N LYS A 54 -2.91 18.84 22.80
CA LYS A 54 -2.18 19.67 23.77
C LYS A 54 -0.83 20.14 23.23
N ALA A 55 -0.19 19.32 22.40
CA ALA A 55 1.05 19.72 21.73
C ALA A 55 0.80 20.90 20.77
N ILE A 56 -0.26 20.86 19.98
CA ILE A 56 -0.66 21.93 19.06
C ILE A 56 -0.93 23.23 19.85
N GLU A 57 -1.71 23.16 20.92
CA GLU A 57 -1.99 24.34 21.76
C GLU A 57 -0.70 24.96 22.32
N ALA A 58 0.18 24.14 22.88
CA ALA A 58 1.44 24.59 23.42
C ALA A 58 2.37 25.21 22.33
N PHE A 59 2.43 24.64 21.14
CA PHE A 59 3.21 25.17 20.04
C PHE A 59 2.62 26.45 19.44
N ILE A 60 1.29 26.59 19.39
CA ILE A 60 0.64 27.85 18.99
C ILE A 60 1.00 28.98 19.97
N GLU A 61 1.10 28.72 21.26
CA GLU A 61 1.56 29.71 22.23
C GLU A 61 3.00 30.15 21.94
N VAL A 62 3.89 29.22 21.56
CA VAL A 62 5.27 29.55 21.23
C VAL A 62 5.36 30.38 19.95
N VAL A 63 4.62 30.03 18.88
CA VAL A 63 4.59 30.81 17.63
C VAL A 63 4.13 32.24 17.85
N LYS A 64 3.21 32.48 18.77
CA LYS A 64 2.78 33.85 19.12
C LYS A 64 3.89 34.69 19.77
N VAL A 65 4.81 34.03 20.47
CA VAL A 65 5.93 34.70 21.18
C VAL A 65 7.16 34.81 20.28
N ASP A 66 7.45 33.77 19.53
CA ASP A 66 8.58 33.72 18.57
C ASP A 66 8.10 33.18 17.22
N PRO A 67 7.56 34.04 16.35
CA PRO A 67 7.08 33.64 15.02
C PRO A 67 8.20 33.33 14.04
N GLU A 68 9.46 33.56 14.39
CA GLU A 68 10.59 33.35 13.48
C GLU A 68 11.15 31.93 13.55
N THR A 69 10.78 31.12 14.54
CA THR A 69 11.28 29.75 14.69
C THR A 69 10.71 28.83 13.62
N VAL A 70 11.52 28.52 12.59
CA VAL A 70 11.15 27.71 11.42
C VAL A 70 10.76 26.29 11.81
N GLU A 71 11.53 25.66 12.72
CA GLU A 71 11.33 24.29 13.18
C GLU A 71 9.95 24.08 13.81
N LEU A 72 9.45 25.12 14.47
CA LEU A 72 8.14 25.07 15.10
C LEU A 72 6.99 25.08 14.07
N HIS A 73 7.17 25.82 12.99
CA HIS A 73 6.21 25.82 11.87
C HIS A 73 6.14 24.45 11.18
N PHE A 74 7.31 23.79 10.99
CA PHE A 74 7.36 22.41 10.49
C PHE A 74 6.64 21.43 11.43
N ALA A 75 6.91 21.54 12.73
CA ALA A 75 6.27 20.67 13.71
C ALA A 75 4.75 20.86 13.72
N LEU A 76 4.26 22.10 13.71
CA LEU A 76 2.83 22.41 13.67
C LEU A 76 2.17 21.94 12.36
N GLY A 77 2.80 22.19 11.22
CA GLY A 77 2.30 21.73 9.93
C GLY A 77 2.14 20.22 9.89
N SER A 78 3.16 19.48 10.33
CA SER A 78 3.12 18.02 10.44
C SER A 78 2.04 17.52 11.39
N LEU A 79 1.79 18.21 12.52
CA LEU A 79 0.73 17.86 13.45
C LEU A 79 -0.66 18.10 12.86
N PHE A 80 -0.87 19.22 12.16
CA PHE A 80 -2.12 19.48 11.44
C PHE A 80 -2.39 18.42 10.39
N ARG A 81 -1.37 18.01 9.62
CA ARG A 81 -1.49 16.93 8.64
C ARG A 81 -1.91 15.60 9.30
N ARG A 82 -1.28 15.23 10.44
CA ARG A 82 -1.63 14.00 11.18
C ARG A 82 -3.06 14.01 11.71
N ARG A 83 -3.61 15.19 12.03
CA ARG A 83 -5.00 15.37 12.44
C ARG A 83 -5.99 15.39 11.28
N GLY A 84 -5.52 15.42 10.03
CA GLY A 84 -6.37 15.59 8.86
C GLY A 84 -6.78 17.04 8.59
N GLU A 85 -6.18 18.02 9.30
CA GLU A 85 -6.42 19.45 9.13
C GLU A 85 -5.54 19.99 7.99
N TYR A 86 -5.68 19.44 6.79
CA TYR A 86 -4.79 19.66 5.66
C TYR A 86 -4.71 21.13 5.23
N ASP A 87 -5.82 21.85 5.23
CA ASP A 87 -5.84 23.28 4.89
C ASP A 87 -4.96 24.14 5.80
N ARG A 88 -4.88 23.76 7.08
CA ARG A 88 -4.01 24.45 8.05
C ARG A 88 -2.54 24.11 7.82
N ALA A 89 -2.25 22.83 7.54
CA ALA A 89 -0.90 22.37 7.22
C ALA A 89 -0.39 23.08 5.95
N ILE A 90 -1.18 23.08 4.88
CA ILE A 90 -0.85 23.76 3.62
C ILE A 90 -0.53 25.24 3.86
N ARG A 91 -1.41 25.98 4.52
CA ARG A 91 -1.17 27.40 4.84
C ARG A 91 0.10 27.62 5.65
N MET A 92 0.40 26.73 6.60
CA MET A 92 1.59 26.84 7.43
C MET A 92 2.87 26.69 6.59
N HIS A 93 2.95 25.67 5.73
CA HIS A 93 4.13 25.46 4.89
C HIS A 93 4.23 26.45 3.74
N GLN A 94 3.11 26.95 3.19
CA GLN A 94 3.11 28.05 2.22
C GLN A 94 3.66 29.34 2.83
N HIS A 95 3.22 29.69 4.02
CA HIS A 95 3.73 30.87 4.74
C HIS A 95 5.25 30.78 5.00
N LEU A 96 5.76 29.58 5.31
CA LEU A 96 7.22 29.39 5.40
C LEU A 96 7.92 29.69 4.07
N LEU A 97 7.38 29.25 2.94
CA LEU A 97 7.97 29.45 1.62
C LEU A 97 7.97 30.92 1.16
N GLU A 98 7.07 31.75 1.70
CA GLU A 98 7.01 33.18 1.43
C GLU A 98 8.10 33.97 2.16
N ARG A 99 8.73 33.40 3.18
CA ARG A 99 9.79 34.04 3.96
C ARG A 99 11.05 34.23 3.11
N ALA A 100 11.62 35.45 3.18
CA ALA A 100 12.83 35.79 2.44
C ALA A 100 14.12 35.26 3.09
N ASP A 101 14.08 35.03 4.41
CA ASP A 101 15.20 34.57 5.24
C ASP A 101 15.41 33.05 5.25
N LEU A 102 14.52 32.30 4.57
CA LEU A 102 14.58 30.85 4.51
C LEU A 102 15.76 30.38 3.66
N GLY A 103 16.68 29.62 4.28
CA GLY A 103 17.81 29.03 3.56
C GLY A 103 17.37 27.99 2.50
N PRO A 104 18.23 27.68 1.51
CA PRO A 104 17.88 26.77 0.42
C PRO A 104 17.51 25.35 0.90
N GLU A 105 18.17 24.84 1.94
CA GLU A 105 17.85 23.53 2.53
C GLU A 105 16.50 23.56 3.23
N GLN A 106 16.23 24.58 4.05
CA GLN A 106 14.94 24.74 4.73
C GLN A 106 13.81 24.94 3.73
N ARG A 107 14.08 25.64 2.62
CA ARG A 107 13.11 25.82 1.52
C ARG A 107 12.78 24.48 0.85
N ALA A 108 13.78 23.62 0.63
CA ALA A 108 13.56 22.27 0.09
C ALA A 108 12.71 21.41 1.04
N VAL A 109 12.98 21.47 2.35
CA VAL A 109 12.17 20.79 3.37
C VAL A 109 10.74 21.33 3.38
N ALA A 110 10.55 22.67 3.31
CA ALA A 110 9.22 23.28 3.29
C ALA A 110 8.41 22.89 2.04
N LEU A 111 9.07 22.82 0.87
CA LEU A 111 8.46 22.30 -0.35
C LEU A 111 8.08 20.83 -0.20
N PHE A 112 8.94 20.02 0.38
CA PHE A 112 8.69 18.61 0.58
C PHE A 112 7.48 18.36 1.51
N GLU A 113 7.41 19.08 2.62
CA GLU A 113 6.30 19.04 3.56
C GLU A 113 4.99 19.51 2.92
N LEU A 114 5.05 20.60 2.12
CA LEU A 114 3.90 21.11 1.36
C LEU A 114 3.41 20.09 0.33
N GLY A 115 4.32 19.40 -0.37
CA GLY A 115 3.98 18.33 -1.30
C GLY A 115 3.23 17.18 -0.62
N GLN A 116 3.68 16.79 0.58
CA GLN A 116 2.98 15.78 1.39
C GLN A 116 1.60 16.26 1.86
N ASP A 117 1.46 17.53 2.21
CA ASP A 117 0.17 18.10 2.61
C ASP A 117 -0.83 18.04 1.45
N TYR A 118 -0.42 18.46 0.24
CA TYR A 118 -1.25 18.37 -0.96
C TYR A 118 -1.64 16.92 -1.28
N LEU A 119 -0.68 16.00 -1.18
CA LEU A 119 -0.94 14.58 -1.42
C LEU A 119 -1.98 14.02 -0.44
N LYS A 120 -1.86 14.33 0.85
CA LYS A 120 -2.82 13.91 1.89
C LYS A 120 -4.18 14.59 1.75
N ALA A 121 -4.22 15.80 1.24
CA ALA A 121 -5.45 16.52 0.89
C ALA A 121 -6.12 16.00 -0.40
N GLY A 122 -5.46 15.11 -1.16
CA GLY A 122 -5.95 14.62 -2.45
C GLY A 122 -5.80 15.61 -3.60
N ILE A 123 -5.00 16.67 -3.43
CA ILE A 123 -4.73 17.71 -4.45
C ILE A 123 -3.51 17.25 -5.24
N LEU A 124 -3.70 16.23 -6.09
CA LEU A 124 -2.61 15.52 -6.76
C LEU A 124 -1.81 16.41 -7.70
N ASP A 125 -2.48 17.26 -8.52
CA ASP A 125 -1.82 18.18 -9.45
C ASP A 125 -0.80 19.09 -8.76
N ARG A 126 -1.19 19.67 -7.60
CA ARG A 126 -0.31 20.53 -6.80
C ARG A 126 0.84 19.78 -6.17
N ALA A 127 0.57 18.55 -5.70
CA ALA A 127 1.61 17.68 -5.16
C ALA A 127 2.63 17.30 -6.24
N GLU A 128 2.16 16.94 -7.46
CA GLU A 128 3.01 16.63 -8.62
C GLU A 128 3.94 17.81 -8.95
N ASP A 129 3.40 19.03 -9.04
CA ASP A 129 4.18 20.23 -9.35
C ASP A 129 5.29 20.51 -8.32
N VAL A 130 4.97 20.32 -7.04
CA VAL A 130 5.94 20.54 -5.95
C VAL A 130 7.03 19.48 -5.96
N PHE A 131 6.67 18.20 -6.11
CA PHE A 131 7.67 17.13 -6.14
C PHE A 131 8.54 17.14 -7.40
N LYS A 132 8.02 17.59 -8.55
CA LYS A 132 8.84 17.82 -9.76
C LYS A 132 9.91 18.89 -9.53
N LYS A 133 9.55 20.02 -8.90
CA LYS A 133 10.52 21.08 -8.55
C LYS A 133 11.61 20.56 -7.62
N LEU A 134 11.28 19.67 -6.68
CA LEU A 134 12.27 19.04 -5.80
C LEU A 134 13.17 18.06 -6.55
N GLU A 135 12.61 17.28 -7.49
CA GLU A 135 13.39 16.38 -8.33
C GLU A 135 14.42 17.15 -9.18
N GLU A 136 14.00 18.23 -9.82
CA GLU A 136 14.87 19.11 -10.64
C GLU A 136 15.92 19.82 -9.79
N GLY A 137 15.58 20.23 -8.58
CA GLY A 137 16.47 20.93 -7.65
C GLY A 137 17.53 20.04 -7.00
N GLY A 138 17.46 18.73 -7.18
CA GLY A 138 18.42 17.74 -6.65
C GLY A 138 18.31 17.47 -5.13
N ALA A 139 17.69 18.36 -4.36
CA ALA A 139 17.45 18.16 -2.94
C ALA A 139 16.29 17.17 -2.73
N GLN A 140 16.54 16.12 -1.93
CA GLN A 140 15.54 15.08 -1.64
C GLN A 140 14.97 14.38 -2.88
N SER A 141 15.71 14.37 -3.99
CA SER A 141 15.24 13.87 -5.30
C SER A 141 14.75 12.41 -5.26
N GLY A 142 15.40 11.55 -4.47
CA GLY A 142 14.99 10.14 -4.32
C GLY A 142 13.63 9.96 -3.63
N GLU A 143 13.36 10.77 -2.59
CA GLU A 143 12.07 10.75 -1.90
C GLU A 143 10.98 11.40 -2.73
N ALA A 144 11.26 12.52 -3.38
CA ALA A 144 10.34 13.19 -4.29
C ALA A 144 9.90 12.24 -5.42
N ARG A 145 10.82 11.45 -6.01
CA ARG A 145 10.50 10.44 -7.02
C ARG A 145 9.59 9.32 -6.50
N ARG A 146 9.72 8.91 -5.23
CA ARG A 146 8.79 7.94 -4.63
C ARG A 146 7.37 8.50 -4.56
N PHE A 147 7.23 9.75 -4.11
CA PHE A 147 5.93 10.41 -4.06
C PHE A 147 5.34 10.66 -5.46
N LEU A 148 6.16 11.03 -6.45
CA LEU A 148 5.72 11.14 -7.84
C LEU A 148 5.22 9.80 -8.39
N LEU A 149 5.92 8.69 -8.08
CA LEU A 149 5.46 7.36 -8.46
C LEU A 149 4.09 7.04 -7.83
N ASP A 150 3.91 7.35 -6.54
CA ASP A 150 2.63 7.14 -5.85
C ASP A 150 1.50 7.98 -6.47
N ILE A 151 1.78 9.24 -6.83
CA ILE A 151 0.83 10.13 -7.51
C ILE A 151 0.42 9.54 -8.86
N PHE A 152 1.38 9.17 -9.71
CA PHE A 152 1.08 8.62 -11.04
C PHE A 152 0.33 7.29 -10.97
N GLN A 153 0.56 6.47 -9.94
CA GLN A 153 -0.25 5.28 -9.69
C GLN A 153 -1.69 5.61 -9.30
N GLN A 154 -1.91 6.64 -8.47
CA GLN A 154 -3.25 7.09 -8.08
C GLN A 154 -4.01 7.70 -9.27
N GLU A 155 -3.34 8.46 -10.13
CA GLU A 155 -3.88 9.04 -11.37
C GLU A 155 -4.04 7.99 -12.49
N LYS A 156 -3.48 6.80 -12.31
CA LYS A 156 -3.40 5.73 -13.32
C LYS A 156 -2.65 6.17 -14.59
N ASP A 157 -1.72 7.10 -14.46
CA ASP A 157 -0.80 7.48 -15.54
C ASP A 157 0.37 6.48 -15.55
N TRP A 158 0.10 5.34 -16.18
CA TRP A 158 1.04 4.19 -16.16
C TRP A 158 2.32 4.46 -16.93
N ASP A 159 2.30 5.37 -17.92
CA ASP A 159 3.50 5.77 -18.65
C ASP A 159 4.46 6.54 -17.77
N LYS A 160 3.97 7.55 -17.05
CA LYS A 160 4.77 8.31 -16.09
C LYS A 160 5.19 7.43 -14.90
N ALA A 161 4.29 6.58 -14.39
CA ALA A 161 4.60 5.64 -13.31
C ALA A 161 5.76 4.71 -13.71
N ARG A 162 5.72 4.14 -14.92
CA ARG A 162 6.78 3.29 -15.46
C ARG A 162 8.12 4.02 -15.58
N ALA A 163 8.11 5.22 -16.18
CA ALA A 163 9.31 6.02 -16.33
C ALA A 163 9.93 6.37 -14.97
N MET A 164 9.10 6.70 -13.97
CA MET A 164 9.55 7.00 -12.63
C MET A 164 10.10 5.78 -11.89
N ALA A 165 9.44 4.62 -12.01
CA ALA A 165 9.93 3.37 -11.42
C ALA A 165 11.29 2.96 -11.99
N GLN A 166 11.50 3.11 -13.31
CA GLN A 166 12.80 2.84 -13.96
C GLN A 166 13.91 3.79 -13.46
N ARG A 167 13.60 5.07 -13.23
CA ARG A 167 14.55 6.03 -12.64
C ARG A 167 14.92 5.61 -11.22
N LEU A 168 13.93 5.28 -10.40
CA LEU A 168 14.15 4.81 -9.03
C LEU A 168 14.98 3.53 -8.97
N GLU A 169 14.72 2.57 -9.86
CA GLU A 169 15.51 1.34 -9.98
C GLU A 169 16.97 1.63 -10.32
N LYS A 170 17.22 2.55 -11.26
CA LYS A 170 18.56 2.96 -11.66
C LYS A 170 19.32 3.65 -10.52
N ASP A 171 18.63 4.46 -9.71
CA ASP A 171 19.26 5.22 -8.64
C ASP A 171 19.54 4.38 -7.39
N SER A 172 18.59 3.50 -7.02
CA SER A 172 18.69 2.67 -5.81
C SER A 172 19.41 1.34 -6.04
N GLY A 173 19.44 0.85 -7.28
CA GLY A 173 19.87 -0.51 -7.62
C GLY A 173 18.88 -1.60 -7.17
N GLU A 174 17.75 -1.23 -6.57
CA GLU A 174 16.70 -2.17 -6.16
C GLU A 174 15.77 -2.46 -7.34
N SER A 175 15.60 -3.76 -7.68
CA SER A 175 14.74 -4.13 -8.78
C SER A 175 13.27 -3.81 -8.51
N ARG A 176 12.63 -3.12 -9.46
CA ARG A 176 11.21 -2.82 -9.50
C ARG A 176 10.45 -3.61 -10.59
N ALA A 177 11.03 -4.72 -11.00
CA ALA A 177 10.49 -5.59 -12.05
C ALA A 177 9.02 -5.99 -11.81
N ARG A 178 8.63 -6.21 -10.55
CA ARG A 178 7.24 -6.53 -10.16
C ARG A 178 6.30 -5.36 -10.46
N GLU A 179 6.62 -4.16 -9.97
CA GLU A 179 5.82 -2.96 -10.17
C GLU A 179 5.71 -2.63 -11.67
N LEU A 180 6.84 -2.63 -12.39
CA LEU A 180 6.90 -2.39 -13.83
C LEU A 180 6.01 -3.36 -14.61
N SER A 181 6.04 -4.65 -14.26
CA SER A 181 5.16 -5.65 -14.87
C SER A 181 3.68 -5.35 -14.62
N HIS A 182 3.31 -4.88 -13.42
CA HIS A 182 1.92 -4.50 -13.14
C HIS A 182 1.47 -3.26 -13.91
N PHE A 183 2.32 -2.25 -14.08
CA PHE A 183 2.00 -1.07 -14.88
C PHE A 183 1.73 -1.45 -16.34
N LEU A 184 2.56 -2.32 -16.90
CA LEU A 184 2.35 -2.86 -18.24
C LEU A 184 1.06 -3.69 -18.35
N CYS A 185 0.70 -4.45 -17.31
CA CYS A 185 -0.58 -5.16 -17.26
C CYS A 185 -1.79 -4.20 -17.21
N GLU A 186 -1.66 -3.04 -16.53
CA GLU A 186 -2.71 -2.01 -16.53
C GLU A 186 -2.84 -1.35 -17.91
N GLN A 187 -1.73 -1.02 -18.56
CA GLN A 187 -1.73 -0.51 -19.94
C GLN A 187 -2.39 -1.50 -20.89
N ALA A 188 -2.02 -2.79 -20.80
CA ALA A 188 -2.63 -3.85 -21.58
C ALA A 188 -4.15 -3.96 -21.37
N ALA A 189 -4.60 -3.83 -20.12
CA ALA A 189 -6.03 -3.84 -19.81
C ALA A 189 -6.76 -2.67 -20.46
N SER A 190 -6.16 -1.47 -20.44
CA SER A 190 -6.70 -0.28 -21.11
C SER A 190 -6.77 -0.49 -22.64
N GLU A 191 -5.73 -1.03 -23.26
CA GLU A 191 -5.73 -1.28 -24.72
C GLU A 191 -6.74 -2.36 -25.12
N ALA A 192 -6.89 -3.40 -24.30
CA ALA A 192 -7.91 -4.42 -24.52
C ALA A 192 -9.34 -3.85 -24.44
N MET A 193 -9.60 -2.95 -23.49
CA MET A 193 -10.89 -2.24 -23.38
C MET A 193 -11.15 -1.33 -24.58
N ASN A 194 -10.10 -0.74 -25.15
CA ASN A 194 -10.14 0.09 -26.35
C ASN A 194 -10.21 -0.74 -27.65
N SER A 195 -10.40 -2.05 -27.57
CA SER A 195 -10.44 -2.98 -28.70
C SER A 195 -9.14 -3.01 -29.53
N ARG A 196 -7.99 -2.88 -28.87
CA ARG A 196 -6.63 -2.96 -29.46
C ARG A 196 -5.87 -4.17 -28.90
N PRO A 197 -6.24 -5.40 -29.31
CA PRO A 197 -5.69 -6.61 -28.72
C PRO A 197 -4.21 -6.83 -29.01
N GLU A 198 -3.68 -6.33 -30.13
CA GLU A 198 -2.27 -6.50 -30.48
C GLU A 198 -1.37 -5.56 -29.64
N GLU A 199 -1.80 -4.34 -29.40
CA GLU A 199 -1.11 -3.42 -28.47
C GLU A 199 -1.15 -3.98 -27.05
N ALA A 200 -2.30 -4.49 -26.61
CA ALA A 200 -2.44 -5.16 -25.31
C ALA A 200 -1.48 -6.35 -25.19
N ARG A 201 -1.34 -7.16 -26.25
CA ARG A 201 -0.38 -8.27 -26.31
C ARG A 201 1.05 -7.78 -26.14
N GLY A 202 1.45 -6.74 -26.88
CA GLY A 202 2.80 -6.16 -26.79
C GLY A 202 3.15 -5.71 -25.36
N HIS A 203 2.21 -5.06 -24.69
CA HIS A 203 2.40 -4.69 -23.26
C HIS A 203 2.53 -5.89 -22.34
N LEU A 204 1.78 -6.97 -22.55
CA LEU A 204 1.85 -8.19 -21.72
C LEU A 204 3.14 -8.98 -21.95
N GLU A 205 3.62 -9.03 -23.17
CA GLU A 205 4.91 -9.64 -23.50
C GLU A 205 6.05 -8.85 -22.85
N ALA A 206 6.03 -7.52 -22.93
CA ALA A 206 6.96 -6.65 -22.22
C ALA A 206 6.85 -6.81 -20.69
N ALA A 207 5.66 -7.06 -20.15
CA ALA A 207 5.46 -7.34 -18.71
C ALA A 207 6.15 -8.66 -18.30
N LEU A 208 6.12 -9.68 -19.14
CA LEU A 208 6.83 -10.96 -18.90
C LEU A 208 8.34 -10.84 -19.12
N GLU A 209 8.80 -9.94 -19.99
CA GLU A 209 10.23 -9.63 -20.14
C GLU A 209 10.75 -8.93 -18.87
N ALA A 210 10.00 -7.95 -18.35
CA ALA A 210 10.34 -7.26 -17.11
C ALA A 210 10.32 -8.21 -15.90
N ASN A 211 9.30 -9.08 -15.82
CA ASN A 211 9.14 -10.05 -14.75
C ASN A 211 8.59 -11.39 -15.28
N ARG A 212 9.48 -12.36 -15.50
CA ARG A 212 9.10 -13.72 -15.97
C ARG A 212 8.11 -14.44 -15.04
N LYS A 213 8.03 -14.04 -13.76
CA LYS A 213 7.12 -14.60 -12.79
C LYS A 213 5.80 -13.82 -12.67
N SER A 214 5.49 -12.94 -13.62
CA SER A 214 4.25 -12.17 -13.61
C SER A 214 3.04 -13.06 -13.92
N VAL A 215 2.37 -13.49 -12.86
CA VAL A 215 1.12 -14.27 -12.96
C VAL A 215 0.04 -13.47 -13.70
N ARG A 216 -0.08 -12.19 -13.40
CA ARG A 216 -1.10 -11.32 -13.98
C ARG A 216 -0.95 -11.21 -15.49
N ALA A 217 0.28 -11.04 -16.00
CA ALA A 217 0.56 -10.96 -17.41
C ALA A 217 0.19 -12.29 -18.13
N SER A 218 0.57 -13.43 -17.54
CA SER A 218 0.18 -14.74 -18.09
C SER A 218 -1.32 -14.96 -18.11
N MET A 219 -2.04 -14.52 -17.05
CA MET A 219 -3.50 -14.60 -17.01
C MET A 219 -4.16 -13.77 -18.10
N GLN A 220 -3.74 -12.50 -18.23
CA GLN A 220 -4.30 -11.59 -19.25
C GLN A 220 -3.97 -12.05 -20.68
N LEU A 221 -2.76 -12.61 -20.93
CA LEU A 221 -2.44 -13.24 -22.23
C LEU A 221 -3.38 -14.41 -22.52
N GLY A 222 -3.62 -15.28 -21.56
CA GLY A 222 -4.60 -16.35 -21.71
C GLY A 222 -6.01 -15.82 -22.00
N ASP A 223 -6.44 -14.75 -21.34
CA ASP A 223 -7.75 -14.12 -21.58
C ASP A 223 -7.82 -13.54 -23.02
N LEU A 224 -6.76 -12.91 -23.52
CA LEU A 224 -6.66 -12.44 -24.92
C LEU A 224 -6.69 -13.58 -25.93
N GLU A 225 -5.97 -14.69 -25.68
CA GLU A 225 -5.96 -15.86 -26.55
C GLU A 225 -7.36 -16.51 -26.60
N LYS A 226 -8.04 -16.61 -25.45
CA LYS A 226 -9.44 -17.10 -25.37
C LYS A 226 -10.37 -16.21 -26.20
N ALA A 227 -10.27 -14.89 -26.05
CA ALA A 227 -11.10 -13.94 -26.82
C ALA A 227 -10.83 -14.03 -28.34
N ALA A 228 -9.62 -14.39 -28.74
CA ALA A 228 -9.26 -14.65 -30.15
C ALA A 228 -9.61 -16.07 -30.64
N GLY A 229 -10.28 -16.89 -29.82
CA GLY A 229 -10.66 -18.26 -30.18
C GLY A 229 -9.53 -19.30 -30.11
N ARG A 230 -8.34 -18.91 -29.65
CA ARG A 230 -7.16 -19.79 -29.56
C ARG A 230 -7.09 -20.48 -28.20
N ILE A 231 -8.04 -21.40 -27.95
CA ILE A 231 -8.28 -22.00 -26.64
C ILE A 231 -7.05 -22.74 -26.08
N ASP A 232 -6.32 -23.51 -26.91
CA ASP A 232 -5.15 -24.28 -26.45
C ASP A 232 -4.03 -23.33 -25.97
N ARG A 233 -3.80 -22.23 -26.69
CA ARG A 233 -2.83 -21.21 -26.24
C ARG A 233 -3.27 -20.53 -24.95
N ALA A 234 -4.56 -20.27 -24.79
CA ALA A 234 -5.10 -19.72 -23.54
C ALA A 234 -4.80 -20.63 -22.35
N ILE A 235 -5.07 -21.95 -22.51
CA ILE A 235 -4.78 -22.98 -21.50
C ILE A 235 -3.27 -23.00 -21.17
N GLU A 236 -2.39 -22.93 -22.18
CA GLU A 236 -0.94 -22.89 -21.96
C GLU A 236 -0.50 -21.69 -21.13
N HIS A 237 -1.03 -20.50 -21.42
CA HIS A 237 -0.72 -19.30 -20.64
C HIS A 237 -1.20 -19.42 -19.20
N TRP A 238 -2.43 -19.89 -18.94
CA TRP A 238 -2.95 -20.06 -17.59
C TRP A 238 -2.23 -21.16 -16.80
N LYS A 239 -1.76 -22.23 -17.45
CA LYS A 239 -0.94 -23.28 -16.82
C LYS A 239 0.42 -22.78 -16.33
N ARG A 240 0.99 -21.73 -16.93
CA ARG A 240 2.26 -21.12 -16.47
C ARG A 240 2.15 -20.60 -15.05
N VAL A 241 0.96 -20.25 -14.56
CA VAL A 241 0.71 -19.75 -13.20
C VAL A 241 1.23 -20.74 -12.16
N GLU A 242 1.13 -22.04 -12.37
CA GLU A 242 1.68 -23.05 -11.45
C GLU A 242 3.20 -22.86 -11.22
N SER A 243 3.96 -22.66 -12.27
CA SER A 243 5.41 -22.48 -12.20
C SER A 243 5.82 -21.08 -11.74
N GLN A 244 4.97 -20.07 -11.96
CA GLN A 244 5.24 -18.68 -11.59
C GLN A 244 4.96 -18.43 -10.08
N ASN A 245 3.74 -18.75 -9.65
CA ASN A 245 3.33 -18.69 -8.23
C ASN A 245 2.06 -19.53 -8.01
N PRO A 246 2.17 -20.73 -7.41
CA PRO A 246 1.04 -21.61 -7.19
C PRO A 246 -0.08 -21.03 -6.32
N ALA A 247 0.21 -20.05 -5.47
CA ALA A 247 -0.79 -19.39 -4.63
C ALA A 247 -1.91 -18.72 -5.46
N PHE A 248 -1.63 -18.39 -6.73
CA PHE A 248 -2.58 -17.73 -7.64
C PHE A 248 -3.39 -18.72 -8.51
N LEU A 249 -3.21 -20.03 -8.35
CA LEU A 249 -3.94 -21.03 -9.13
C LEU A 249 -5.46 -20.91 -9.01
N ALA A 250 -5.95 -20.49 -7.86
CA ALA A 250 -7.37 -20.23 -7.64
C ALA A 250 -7.97 -19.23 -8.64
N LEU A 251 -7.18 -18.23 -9.08
CA LEU A 251 -7.65 -17.20 -10.02
C LEU A 251 -7.81 -17.73 -11.46
N VAL A 252 -7.13 -18.80 -11.82
CA VAL A 252 -7.20 -19.40 -13.16
C VAL A 252 -8.05 -20.66 -13.22
N ALA A 253 -8.46 -21.21 -12.07
CA ALA A 253 -9.19 -22.45 -11.99
C ALA A 253 -10.48 -22.45 -12.83
N GLN A 254 -11.33 -21.45 -12.66
CA GLN A 254 -12.58 -21.33 -13.40
C GLN A 254 -12.33 -21.14 -14.91
N ARG A 255 -11.30 -20.33 -15.28
CA ARG A 255 -10.91 -20.11 -16.66
C ARG A 255 -10.47 -21.40 -17.36
N LEU A 256 -9.66 -22.21 -16.68
CA LEU A 256 -9.21 -23.51 -17.18
C LEU A 256 -10.40 -24.48 -17.36
N LEU A 257 -11.31 -24.58 -16.39
CA LEU A 257 -12.49 -25.43 -16.50
C LEU A 257 -13.39 -25.03 -17.67
N GLU A 258 -13.68 -23.74 -17.80
CA GLU A 258 -14.49 -23.23 -18.92
C GLU A 258 -13.84 -23.48 -20.27
N ALA A 259 -12.54 -23.29 -20.39
CA ALA A 259 -11.80 -23.53 -21.63
C ALA A 259 -11.78 -25.01 -21.99
N HIS A 260 -11.51 -25.89 -21.04
CA HIS A 260 -11.58 -27.35 -21.24
C HIS A 260 -13.00 -27.83 -21.54
N ARG A 261 -14.03 -27.25 -20.90
CA ARG A 261 -15.44 -27.54 -21.19
C ARG A 261 -15.81 -27.12 -22.62
N GLY A 262 -15.43 -25.92 -23.03
CA GLY A 262 -15.67 -25.42 -24.38
C GLY A 262 -14.95 -26.21 -25.46
N ALA A 263 -13.82 -26.85 -25.15
CA ALA A 263 -13.09 -27.75 -26.03
C ALA A 263 -13.57 -29.20 -25.97
N GLY A 264 -14.62 -29.53 -25.19
CA GLY A 264 -15.11 -30.90 -25.02
C GLY A 264 -14.18 -31.82 -24.18
N ARG A 265 -13.21 -31.26 -23.45
CA ARG A 265 -12.18 -31.99 -22.69
C ARG A 265 -12.29 -31.71 -21.17
N LEU A 266 -13.50 -31.59 -20.63
CA LEU A 266 -13.75 -31.22 -19.23
C LEU A 266 -13.04 -32.15 -18.22
N GLU A 267 -13.00 -33.46 -18.49
CA GLU A 267 -12.35 -34.44 -17.62
C GLU A 267 -10.83 -34.20 -17.50
N GLU A 268 -10.18 -33.76 -18.58
CA GLU A 268 -8.76 -33.37 -18.51
C GLU A 268 -8.56 -32.16 -17.60
N GLY A 269 -9.46 -31.15 -17.71
CA GLY A 269 -9.44 -29.96 -16.87
C GLY A 269 -9.67 -30.30 -15.39
N LEU A 270 -10.64 -31.17 -15.09
CA LEU A 270 -10.90 -31.65 -13.73
C LEU A 270 -9.72 -32.43 -13.15
N THR A 271 -9.11 -33.30 -13.94
CA THR A 271 -7.92 -34.07 -13.53
C THR A 271 -6.75 -33.15 -13.24
N LEU A 272 -6.51 -32.15 -14.09
CA LEU A 272 -5.46 -31.16 -13.88
C LEU A 272 -5.67 -30.39 -12.55
N LEU A 273 -6.90 -29.88 -12.33
CA LEU A 273 -7.18 -29.08 -11.13
C LEU A 273 -7.23 -29.91 -9.85
N ARG A 274 -7.62 -31.17 -9.91
CA ARG A 274 -7.52 -32.10 -8.77
C ARG A 274 -6.04 -32.31 -8.40
N GLY A 275 -5.14 -32.46 -9.40
CA GLY A 275 -3.71 -32.53 -9.17
C GLY A 275 -3.13 -31.23 -8.57
N TYR A 276 -3.66 -30.08 -8.94
CA TYR A 276 -3.30 -28.80 -8.30
C TYR A 276 -3.81 -28.74 -6.86
N LEU A 277 -5.05 -29.15 -6.59
CA LEU A 277 -5.63 -29.14 -5.25
C LEU A 277 -4.86 -30.05 -4.29
N GLU A 278 -4.40 -31.20 -4.76
CA GLU A 278 -3.57 -32.12 -3.95
C GLU A 278 -2.21 -31.53 -3.56
N ARG A 279 -1.58 -30.76 -4.47
CA ARG A 279 -0.27 -30.15 -4.24
C ARG A 279 -0.35 -28.81 -3.53
N TYR A 280 -1.39 -28.04 -3.82
CA TYR A 280 -1.57 -26.64 -3.37
C TYR A 280 -3.00 -26.43 -2.82
N PRO A 281 -3.29 -26.94 -1.61
CA PRO A 281 -4.63 -26.83 -1.04
C PRO A 281 -5.12 -25.38 -0.95
N SER A 282 -6.31 -25.10 -1.50
CA SER A 282 -6.92 -23.79 -1.50
C SER A 282 -8.45 -23.92 -1.51
N LEU A 283 -9.13 -23.13 -0.66
CA LEU A 283 -10.59 -23.12 -0.58
C LEU A 283 -11.25 -22.67 -1.88
N ASP A 284 -10.67 -21.68 -2.56
CA ASP A 284 -11.20 -21.19 -3.83
C ASP A 284 -10.99 -22.20 -4.98
N LEU A 285 -9.86 -22.91 -4.95
CA LEU A 285 -9.59 -23.98 -5.90
C LEU A 285 -10.55 -25.18 -5.67
N LEU A 286 -10.77 -25.55 -4.39
CA LEU A 286 -11.72 -26.58 -4.03
C LEU A 286 -13.14 -26.21 -4.51
N ASP A 287 -13.57 -24.97 -4.31
CA ASP A 287 -14.86 -24.46 -4.77
C ASP A 287 -15.06 -24.67 -6.28
N ALA A 288 -14.10 -24.26 -7.09
CA ALA A 288 -14.15 -24.37 -8.54
C ALA A 288 -14.25 -25.84 -9.00
N VAL A 289 -13.40 -26.71 -8.41
CA VAL A 289 -13.42 -28.14 -8.73
C VAL A 289 -14.69 -28.82 -8.24
N PHE A 290 -15.19 -28.45 -7.05
CA PHE A 290 -16.42 -28.99 -6.48
C PHE A 290 -17.62 -28.68 -7.36
N GLN A 291 -17.85 -27.41 -7.72
CA GLN A 291 -18.98 -27.01 -8.56
C GLN A 291 -18.99 -27.73 -9.91
N SER A 292 -17.82 -27.77 -10.58
CA SER A 292 -17.72 -28.45 -11.85
C SER A 292 -17.90 -29.98 -11.74
N THR A 293 -17.43 -30.60 -10.63
CA THR A 293 -17.63 -32.02 -10.37
C THR A 293 -19.09 -32.32 -10.07
N LEU A 294 -19.78 -31.48 -9.28
CA LEU A 294 -21.19 -31.61 -8.94
C LEU A 294 -22.08 -31.57 -10.19
N GLU A 295 -21.76 -30.63 -11.09
CA GLU A 295 -22.51 -30.46 -12.35
C GLU A 295 -22.29 -31.62 -13.35
N SER A 296 -21.05 -32.11 -13.48
CA SER A 296 -20.67 -33.07 -14.51
C SER A 296 -20.72 -34.54 -14.07
N GLN A 297 -20.38 -34.82 -12.81
CA GLN A 297 -20.25 -36.19 -12.28
C GLN A 297 -21.29 -36.51 -11.17
N GLY A 298 -22.06 -35.49 -10.74
CA GLY A 298 -23.14 -35.64 -9.75
C GLY A 298 -22.68 -35.53 -8.28
N PRO A 299 -23.65 -35.60 -7.34
CA PRO A 299 -23.42 -35.30 -5.95
C PRO A 299 -22.55 -36.32 -5.22
N GLU A 300 -22.55 -37.56 -5.64
CA GLU A 300 -21.73 -38.61 -4.99
C GLU A 300 -20.24 -38.43 -5.24
N ALA A 301 -19.86 -38.06 -6.47
CA ALA A 301 -18.48 -37.77 -6.83
C ALA A 301 -17.99 -36.47 -6.12
N ALA A 302 -18.86 -35.44 -6.10
CA ALA A 302 -18.56 -34.18 -5.41
C ALA A 302 -18.41 -34.39 -3.89
N TYR A 303 -19.25 -35.18 -3.28
CA TYR A 303 -19.15 -35.56 -1.85
C TYR A 303 -17.83 -36.25 -1.54
N LYS A 304 -17.44 -37.24 -2.35
CA LYS A 304 -16.17 -37.96 -2.17
C LYS A 304 -14.97 -37.03 -2.27
N LEU A 305 -14.96 -36.15 -3.27
CA LEU A 305 -13.90 -35.16 -3.45
C LEU A 305 -13.72 -34.29 -2.19
N VAL A 306 -14.80 -33.67 -1.73
CA VAL A 306 -14.74 -32.76 -0.57
C VAL A 306 -14.41 -33.49 0.73
N ARG A 307 -14.96 -34.69 0.93
CA ARG A 307 -14.68 -35.53 2.09
C ARG A 307 -13.18 -35.89 2.17
N ASP A 308 -12.57 -36.24 1.04
CA ASP A 308 -11.17 -36.64 0.99
C ASP A 308 -10.27 -35.41 1.21
N GLU A 309 -10.65 -34.22 0.75
CA GLU A 309 -9.97 -32.97 1.03
C GLU A 309 -10.11 -32.53 2.50
N LEU A 310 -11.30 -32.62 3.08
CA LEU A 310 -11.54 -32.29 4.50
C LEU A 310 -10.76 -33.18 5.48
N ARG A 311 -10.43 -34.41 5.10
CA ARG A 311 -9.59 -35.29 5.91
C ARG A 311 -8.14 -34.79 5.96
N ARG A 312 -7.67 -34.10 4.93
CA ARG A 312 -6.33 -33.52 4.83
C ARG A 312 -6.30 -32.10 5.43
N ASN A 313 -7.31 -31.32 5.07
CA ASN A 313 -7.43 -29.90 5.40
C ASN A 313 -8.83 -29.60 5.96
N PRO A 314 -9.06 -29.78 7.27
CA PRO A 314 -10.37 -29.53 7.86
C PRO A 314 -10.69 -28.03 7.85
N THR A 315 -11.79 -27.63 7.17
CA THR A 315 -12.26 -26.24 7.05
C THR A 315 -13.77 -26.18 7.12
N LEU A 316 -14.31 -25.08 7.65
CA LEU A 316 -15.77 -24.86 7.70
C LEU A 316 -16.37 -24.64 6.31
N LEU A 317 -15.63 -23.98 5.41
CA LEU A 317 -16.05 -23.82 4.01
C LEU A 317 -16.11 -25.16 3.28
N GLY A 318 -15.13 -26.06 3.52
CA GLY A 318 -15.20 -27.42 3.03
C GLY A 318 -16.40 -28.18 3.59
N LEU A 319 -16.71 -28.00 4.88
CA LEU A 319 -17.90 -28.61 5.50
C LEU A 319 -19.20 -28.07 4.84
N ASP A 320 -19.31 -26.78 4.54
CA ASP A 320 -20.44 -26.20 3.80
C ASP A 320 -20.65 -26.91 2.45
N ARG A 321 -19.55 -27.16 1.70
CA ARG A 321 -19.59 -27.87 0.41
C ARG A 321 -19.93 -29.35 0.57
N LEU A 322 -19.46 -30.00 1.64
CA LEU A 322 -19.84 -31.39 1.94
C LEU A 322 -21.33 -31.52 2.18
N LEU A 323 -21.88 -30.62 2.99
CA LEU A 323 -23.33 -30.57 3.26
C LEU A 323 -24.14 -30.28 1.98
N GLU A 324 -23.66 -29.39 1.12
CA GLU A 324 -24.29 -29.10 -0.19
C GLU A 324 -24.39 -30.37 -1.04
N ALA A 325 -23.30 -31.11 -1.19
CA ALA A 325 -23.32 -32.37 -1.93
C ALA A 325 -24.32 -33.40 -1.33
N GLN A 326 -24.38 -33.49 -0.01
CA GLN A 326 -25.33 -34.39 0.69
C GLN A 326 -26.78 -33.96 0.47
N ILE A 327 -27.08 -32.65 0.52
CA ILE A 327 -28.41 -32.11 0.32
C ILE A 327 -28.91 -32.44 -1.10
N VAL A 328 -28.06 -32.25 -2.11
CA VAL A 328 -28.39 -32.56 -3.51
C VAL A 328 -28.58 -34.05 -3.72
N GLY A 329 -27.77 -34.91 -3.06
CA GLY A 329 -27.86 -36.38 -3.20
C GLY A 329 -28.93 -37.05 -2.35
N THR A 330 -29.62 -36.33 -1.44
CA THR A 330 -30.58 -36.93 -0.51
C THR A 330 -32.00 -36.88 -1.07
N ALA A 331 -32.63 -38.07 -1.22
CA ALA A 331 -34.04 -38.21 -1.64
C ALA A 331 -35.02 -38.03 -0.48
N ASN A 332 -34.61 -38.25 0.78
CA ASN A 332 -35.48 -38.15 1.96
C ASN A 332 -35.72 -36.69 2.34
N PRO A 333 -36.97 -36.19 2.35
CA PRO A 333 -37.30 -34.78 2.62
C PRO A 333 -36.95 -34.33 4.05
N ASP A 334 -37.11 -35.18 5.05
CA ASP A 334 -36.85 -34.83 6.46
C ASP A 334 -35.36 -34.69 6.69
N ARG A 335 -34.58 -35.67 6.23
CA ARG A 335 -33.12 -35.61 6.29
C ARG A 335 -32.55 -34.41 5.53
N ARG A 336 -33.18 -34.04 4.40
CA ARG A 336 -32.79 -32.85 3.63
C ARG A 336 -32.98 -31.57 4.43
N ARG A 337 -34.10 -31.43 5.16
CA ARG A 337 -34.38 -30.26 6.02
C ARG A 337 -33.36 -30.16 7.15
N ASP A 338 -32.99 -31.28 7.78
CA ASP A 338 -31.99 -31.30 8.85
C ASP A 338 -30.62 -30.88 8.33
N LEU A 339 -30.20 -31.36 7.17
CA LEU A 339 -28.95 -30.97 6.52
C LEU A 339 -28.94 -29.46 6.12
N GLU A 340 -30.05 -28.95 5.60
CA GLU A 340 -30.24 -27.54 5.26
C GLU A 340 -30.12 -26.65 6.51
N LEU A 341 -30.69 -27.05 7.65
CA LEU A 341 -30.56 -26.34 8.91
C LEU A 341 -29.08 -26.26 9.35
N VAL A 342 -28.38 -27.39 9.36
CA VAL A 342 -26.94 -27.42 9.73
C VAL A 342 -26.11 -26.58 8.77
N ARG A 343 -26.38 -26.72 7.45
CA ARG A 343 -25.66 -25.93 6.43
C ARG A 343 -25.88 -24.42 6.62
N ASN A 344 -27.11 -24.00 6.91
CA ASN A 344 -27.43 -22.58 7.12
C ASN A 344 -26.66 -22.01 8.34
N LEU A 345 -26.51 -22.77 9.41
CA LEU A 345 -25.70 -22.39 10.58
C LEU A 345 -24.23 -22.24 10.20
N VAL A 346 -23.66 -23.25 9.53
CA VAL A 346 -22.27 -23.22 9.05
C VAL A 346 -22.06 -22.04 8.09
N HIS A 347 -22.94 -21.88 7.10
CA HIS A 347 -22.86 -20.83 6.09
C HIS A 347 -22.94 -19.41 6.68
N SER A 348 -23.83 -19.20 7.66
CA SER A 348 -23.97 -17.91 8.33
C SER A 348 -22.69 -17.51 9.07
N HIS A 349 -21.95 -18.48 9.58
CA HIS A 349 -20.67 -18.27 10.27
C HIS A 349 -19.53 -18.08 9.29
N THR A 350 -19.41 -18.93 8.28
CA THR A 350 -18.33 -18.90 7.28
C THR A 350 -18.38 -17.68 6.38
N ARG A 351 -19.59 -17.17 6.04
CA ARG A 351 -19.75 -15.97 5.20
C ARG A 351 -19.09 -14.72 5.76
N ARG A 352 -18.85 -14.66 7.08
CA ARG A 352 -18.15 -13.56 7.77
C ARG A 352 -16.64 -13.77 7.83
N LEU A 353 -16.18 -15.03 7.82
CA LEU A 353 -14.78 -15.39 8.10
C LEU A 353 -13.91 -15.40 6.84
N ALA A 354 -14.43 -15.85 5.71
CA ALA A 354 -13.65 -16.00 4.49
C ALA A 354 -13.34 -14.66 3.83
N ARG A 355 -12.16 -14.09 4.13
CA ARG A 355 -11.68 -12.80 3.58
C ARG A 355 -10.25 -12.93 3.12
N TYR A 356 -9.94 -12.19 2.05
CA TYR A 356 -8.56 -11.96 1.63
C TYR A 356 -7.89 -10.97 2.60
N ARG A 357 -6.62 -11.15 2.88
CA ARG A 357 -5.86 -10.29 3.79
C ARG A 357 -4.55 -9.87 3.14
N CYS A 358 -4.24 -8.58 3.23
CA CYS A 358 -2.95 -8.04 2.80
C CYS A 358 -1.85 -8.48 3.79
N GLU A 359 -0.77 -9.07 3.29
CA GLU A 359 0.37 -9.49 4.11
C GLU A 359 1.20 -8.32 4.64
N ASN A 360 1.13 -7.17 3.94
CA ASN A 360 1.90 -5.98 4.33
C ASN A 360 1.21 -5.15 5.43
N CYS A 361 -0.08 -4.84 5.27
CA CYS A 361 -0.78 -3.93 6.19
C CYS A 361 -1.94 -4.57 6.96
N GLY A 362 -2.26 -5.86 6.71
CA GLY A 362 -3.34 -6.57 7.37
C GLY A 362 -4.75 -6.21 6.89
N PHE A 363 -4.90 -5.34 5.89
CA PHE A 363 -6.21 -4.96 5.33
C PHE A 363 -6.98 -6.19 4.83
N LYS A 364 -8.26 -6.32 5.22
CA LYS A 364 -9.14 -7.44 4.88
C LYS A 364 -10.22 -7.00 3.89
N ALA A 365 -10.41 -7.74 2.81
CA ALA A 365 -11.48 -7.50 1.84
C ALA A 365 -12.16 -8.80 1.39
N ARG A 366 -13.37 -8.68 0.84
CA ARG A 366 -14.11 -9.81 0.27
C ARG A 366 -13.68 -10.13 -1.16
N GLN A 367 -13.05 -9.17 -1.83
CA GLN A 367 -12.58 -9.29 -3.19
C GLN A 367 -11.06 -9.30 -3.22
N PHE A 368 -10.50 -10.01 -4.18
CA PHE A 368 -9.07 -10.01 -4.46
C PHE A 368 -8.66 -8.70 -5.15
N HIS A 369 -7.48 -8.19 -4.77
CA HIS A 369 -6.87 -6.99 -5.36
C HIS A 369 -5.41 -7.24 -5.72
N TRP A 370 -5.00 -6.88 -6.92
CA TRP A 370 -3.59 -6.88 -7.32
C TRP A 370 -2.79 -5.80 -6.62
N LEU A 371 -3.40 -4.63 -6.47
CA LEU A 371 -2.89 -3.49 -5.70
C LEU A 371 -3.70 -3.37 -4.41
N CYS A 372 -3.06 -3.43 -3.26
CA CYS A 372 -3.76 -3.27 -1.98
C CYS A 372 -4.34 -1.85 -1.86
N PRO A 373 -5.66 -1.68 -1.67
CA PRO A 373 -6.28 -0.35 -1.61
C PRO A 373 -5.90 0.44 -0.36
N ALA A 374 -5.34 -0.21 0.67
CA ALA A 374 -4.97 0.46 1.91
C ALA A 374 -3.49 0.89 1.93
N CYS A 375 -2.56 0.07 1.44
CA CYS A 375 -1.13 0.36 1.52
C CYS A 375 -0.45 0.56 0.16
N GLY A 376 -1.17 0.40 -0.96
CA GLY A 376 -0.60 0.56 -2.30
C GLY A 376 0.44 -0.51 -2.70
N GLY A 377 0.55 -1.61 -1.95
CA GLY A 377 1.49 -2.67 -2.28
C GLY A 377 0.97 -3.58 -3.38
N TRP A 378 1.79 -3.87 -4.40
CA TRP A 378 1.50 -4.83 -5.45
C TRP A 378 1.76 -6.27 -5.00
N GLU A 379 0.86 -7.20 -5.35
CA GLU A 379 0.93 -8.63 -5.00
C GLU A 379 1.09 -8.93 -3.50
N THR A 380 0.75 -7.98 -2.64
CA THR A 380 0.74 -8.17 -1.18
C THR A 380 -0.56 -8.77 -0.66
N TYR A 381 -1.48 -9.09 -1.57
CA TYR A 381 -2.83 -9.56 -1.29
C TYR A 381 -3.01 -10.96 -1.91
N PRO A 382 -2.52 -12.03 -1.26
CA PRO A 382 -2.59 -13.35 -1.85
C PRO A 382 -4.04 -13.75 -2.11
N PRO A 383 -4.34 -14.42 -3.25
CA PRO A 383 -5.68 -14.87 -3.59
C PRO A 383 -6.06 -16.13 -2.80
N ARG A 384 -5.86 -16.08 -1.49
CA ARG A 384 -6.13 -17.16 -0.56
C ARG A 384 -7.03 -16.64 0.55
N ARG A 385 -8.27 -17.13 0.58
CA ARG A 385 -9.16 -16.91 1.72
C ARG A 385 -8.69 -17.75 2.91
N SER A 386 -8.59 -17.15 4.07
CA SER A 386 -8.30 -17.84 5.32
C SER A 386 -9.53 -17.86 6.21
N GLU A 387 -9.79 -18.99 6.83
CA GLU A 387 -10.70 -19.08 7.96
C GLU A 387 -9.93 -18.62 9.21
N GLU A 388 -10.04 -17.34 9.54
CA GLU A 388 -9.59 -16.87 10.83
C GLU A 388 -10.64 -17.27 11.88
N PHE A 389 -10.32 -18.25 12.67
CA PHE A 389 -10.93 -18.36 13.98
C PHE A 389 -10.37 -17.19 14.79
N ASP A 390 -11.16 -16.13 14.95
CA ASP A 390 -10.92 -15.15 15.99
C ASP A 390 -11.10 -15.85 17.35
N LEU A 391 -10.12 -16.63 17.72
CA LEU A 391 -9.87 -17.05 19.11
C LEU A 391 -9.12 -15.89 19.79
N ALA A 392 -9.72 -14.69 19.75
CA ALA A 392 -9.32 -13.65 20.65
C ALA A 392 -10.00 -13.94 21.99
N PRO A 393 -9.22 -14.00 23.10
CA PRO A 393 -9.77 -14.18 24.43
C PRO A 393 -10.67 -13.04 24.86
#